data_204a3880bd6aa85b5a00196048c81b20
#
_entry.id   204a3880bd6aa85b5a00196048c81b20
#
_cell.length_a   1.000
_cell.length_b   1.000
_cell.length_c   1.000
_cell.angle_alpha   90.00
_cell.angle_beta   90.00
_cell.angle_gamma   90.00
#
_symmetry.space_group_name_H-M   'P 1'
#
loop_
_entity.id
_entity.type
_entity.pdbx_description
1 polymer ?
#
loop_
_entity_poly.entity_id
_entity_poly.type
_entity_poly.pdbx_seq_one_letter_code
_entity_poly.pdbx_strand_id
1 'polypeptide(L)'
;MSRPRLEAHSNSSKPALSSRPNTPTIGLALGGGGARGLAHIAMLEAFDELGLRPKVIAGTSIGAIVGAAYASGIPAKVLRAHTRELLTQRFGLMREVFAERPLQRLRGLFSGSSSLFDAEAVLELIMPKGVAADFDALDIPLKIVASDFYDQEAQVFTSGAVRTAVAASMALPAIFKPVVVNNKALIDGGLTNPLPYDLLSGDADIIVAIDVSGAPVPDPRRNYPSAVEALFASAFLFERTIVREKLKSHQPDILVPAGTSHFQILDLMKVDDILAAAEPTKERLKAQLERILSVETLPQINDALPALTPSATAPAKSKRPGLLGRRKHKEPDNS
;
A
#
# COMPACT_ATOMS: atom_id res chain seq x y z
N MET A 1 34.67 43.28 -32.61
CA MET A 1 33.26 42.90 -32.41
C MET A 1 33.20 41.76 -31.41
N SER A 2 32.96 42.12 -30.16
CA SER A 2 32.98 41.20 -29.02
C SER A 2 31.58 40.60 -28.85
N ARG A 3 31.50 39.24 -28.70
CA ARG A 3 30.26 38.53 -28.39
C ARG A 3 30.01 38.56 -26.86
N PRO A 4 28.78 38.78 -26.37
CA PRO A 4 28.50 38.71 -24.95
C PRO A 4 28.45 37.28 -24.48
N ARG A 5 29.07 37.00 -23.30
CA ARG A 5 28.95 35.79 -22.50
C ARG A 5 27.54 35.74 -21.89
N LEU A 6 26.81 34.64 -22.14
CA LEU A 6 25.62 34.28 -21.41
C LEU A 6 26.02 33.70 -20.05
N GLU A 7 25.66 34.39 -19.00
CA GLU A 7 25.77 33.91 -17.62
C GLU A 7 24.74 32.78 -17.38
N ALA A 8 25.27 31.64 -16.98
CA ALA A 8 24.46 30.50 -16.56
C ALA A 8 23.87 30.78 -15.17
N HIS A 9 22.55 30.98 -15.10
CA HIS A 9 21.83 30.98 -13.83
C HIS A 9 21.97 29.60 -13.18
N SER A 10 22.69 29.53 -12.08
CA SER A 10 22.77 28.36 -11.22
C SER A 10 21.41 28.16 -10.55
N ASN A 11 20.68 27.17 -11.02
CA ASN A 11 19.46 26.68 -10.41
C ASN A 11 19.85 25.94 -9.10
N SER A 12 19.77 26.61 -7.96
CA SER A 12 19.99 25.98 -6.65
C SER A 12 18.81 25.10 -6.33
N SER A 13 18.89 23.83 -6.78
CA SER A 13 17.98 22.79 -6.33
C SER A 13 18.14 22.59 -4.83
N LYS A 14 17.07 22.79 -4.05
CA LYS A 14 17.02 22.39 -2.64
C LYS A 14 17.44 20.93 -2.53
N PRO A 15 18.31 20.54 -1.59
CA PRO A 15 18.67 19.13 -1.41
C PRO A 15 17.40 18.33 -1.05
N ALA A 16 17.27 17.14 -1.65
CA ALA A 16 16.19 16.21 -1.33
C ALA A 16 16.20 15.90 0.18
N LEU A 17 15.02 15.79 0.79
CA LEU A 17 14.88 15.51 2.24
C LEU A 17 15.62 14.25 2.69
N SER A 18 15.73 13.25 1.80
CA SER A 18 16.40 11.96 2.06
C SER A 18 17.93 12.05 2.23
N SER A 19 18.57 13.18 1.97
CA SER A 19 20.03 13.35 2.08
C SER A 19 20.52 13.90 3.42
N ARG A 20 19.63 14.10 4.40
CA ARG A 20 19.99 14.62 5.73
C ARG A 20 20.46 13.48 6.63
N PRO A 21 21.62 13.60 7.30
CA PRO A 21 22.03 12.62 8.31
C PRO A 21 21.04 12.67 9.47
N ASN A 22 20.28 11.65 9.75
CA ASN A 22 19.19 11.45 10.72
C ASN A 22 17.76 11.53 10.14
N THR A 23 17.57 11.50 8.82
CA THR A 23 16.22 11.35 8.27
C THR A 23 15.78 9.90 8.44
N PRO A 24 14.62 9.62 9.09
CA PRO A 24 14.15 8.25 9.26
C PRO A 24 13.87 7.59 7.92
N THR A 25 14.16 6.31 7.86
CA THR A 25 13.95 5.48 6.66
C THR A 25 12.50 5.04 6.56
N ILE A 26 11.97 4.97 5.34
CA ILE A 26 10.56 4.62 5.09
C ILE A 26 10.49 3.26 4.40
N GLY A 27 9.70 2.35 4.98
CA GLY A 27 9.21 1.13 4.34
C GLY A 27 7.82 1.37 3.75
N LEU A 28 7.60 0.94 2.51
CA LEU A 28 6.35 1.18 1.79
C LEU A 28 5.65 -0.12 1.45
N ALA A 29 4.45 -0.34 1.98
CA ALA A 29 3.60 -1.48 1.63
C ALA A 29 2.50 -1.06 0.64
N LEU A 30 2.40 -1.79 -0.47
CA LEU A 30 1.42 -1.58 -1.53
C LEU A 30 0.46 -2.77 -1.58
N GLY A 31 -0.78 -2.54 -1.19
CA GLY A 31 -1.79 -3.59 -1.08
C GLY A 31 -2.34 -4.10 -2.42
N GLY A 32 -2.97 -5.28 -2.38
CA GLY A 32 -3.79 -5.82 -3.44
C GLY A 32 -5.15 -5.12 -3.56
N GLY A 33 -5.79 -5.16 -4.73
CA GLY A 33 -7.10 -4.53 -4.92
C GLY A 33 -7.55 -4.35 -6.37
N GLY A 34 -6.90 -4.98 -7.35
CA GLY A 34 -7.22 -4.89 -8.76
C GLY A 34 -7.13 -3.45 -9.30
N ALA A 35 -8.11 -2.99 -10.08
CA ALA A 35 -8.11 -1.67 -10.69
C ALA A 35 -7.97 -0.52 -9.67
N ARG A 36 -8.50 -0.69 -8.45
CA ARG A 36 -8.35 0.30 -7.37
C ARG A 36 -6.88 0.59 -7.03
N GLY A 37 -6.00 -0.39 -7.24
CA GLY A 37 -4.56 -0.27 -7.02
C GLY A 37 -3.85 0.68 -7.99
N LEU A 38 -4.51 1.16 -9.05
CA LEU A 38 -3.97 2.26 -9.87
C LEU A 38 -3.72 3.52 -9.02
N ALA A 39 -4.41 3.66 -7.88
CA ALA A 39 -4.17 4.71 -6.91
C ALA A 39 -2.75 4.69 -6.31
N HIS A 40 -2.07 3.53 -6.29
CA HIS A 40 -0.66 3.45 -5.86
C HIS A 40 0.21 4.43 -6.63
N ILE A 41 -0.08 4.66 -7.92
CA ILE A 41 0.68 5.60 -8.75
C ILE A 41 0.60 7.02 -8.18
N ALA A 42 -0.59 7.47 -7.77
CA ALA A 42 -0.74 8.79 -7.15
C ALA A 42 0.00 8.87 -5.80
N MET A 43 -0.01 7.79 -5.01
CA MET A 43 0.74 7.75 -3.74
C MET A 43 2.26 7.78 -3.97
N LEU A 44 2.77 7.09 -5.00
CA LEU A 44 4.17 7.14 -5.38
C LEU A 44 4.59 8.53 -5.92
N GLU A 45 3.69 9.25 -6.60
CA GLU A 45 3.94 10.64 -6.97
C GLU A 45 4.16 11.53 -5.75
N ALA A 46 3.47 11.28 -4.62
CA ALA A 46 3.72 11.99 -3.38
C ALA A 46 5.17 11.80 -2.90
N PHE A 47 5.71 10.59 -3.00
CA PHE A 47 7.13 10.32 -2.69
C PHE A 47 8.06 11.04 -3.64
N ASP A 48 7.82 10.96 -4.95
CA ASP A 48 8.65 11.63 -5.97
C ASP A 48 8.64 13.15 -5.78
N GLU A 49 7.47 13.76 -5.53
CA GLU A 49 7.30 15.22 -5.33
C GLU A 49 8.00 15.72 -4.06
N LEU A 50 8.11 14.90 -3.03
CA LEU A 50 8.83 15.20 -1.80
C LEU A 50 10.33 14.85 -1.89
N GLY A 51 10.78 14.25 -2.99
CA GLY A 51 12.15 13.75 -3.13
C GLY A 51 12.45 12.62 -2.15
N LEU A 52 11.44 11.86 -1.73
CA LEU A 52 11.58 10.73 -0.82
C LEU A 52 11.74 9.43 -1.62
N ARG A 53 12.58 8.54 -1.09
CA ARG A 53 12.76 7.20 -1.65
C ARG A 53 12.57 6.17 -0.55
N PRO A 54 11.62 5.21 -0.71
CA PRO A 54 11.50 4.11 0.24
C PRO A 54 12.79 3.30 0.35
N LYS A 55 13.16 2.91 1.56
CA LYS A 55 14.29 2.02 1.81
C LYS A 55 14.00 0.59 1.35
N VAL A 56 12.73 0.19 1.42
CA VAL A 56 12.24 -1.13 1.05
C VAL A 56 10.76 -1.03 0.67
N ILE A 57 10.33 -1.86 -0.29
CA ILE A 57 8.93 -1.95 -0.71
C ILE A 57 8.44 -3.38 -0.49
N ALA A 58 7.19 -3.55 -0.04
CA ALA A 58 6.48 -4.81 -0.07
C ALA A 58 5.19 -4.65 -0.89
N GLY A 59 4.92 -5.59 -1.80
CA GLY A 59 3.76 -5.49 -2.71
C GLY A 59 3.00 -6.80 -2.86
N THR A 60 1.69 -6.68 -3.02
CA THR A 60 0.78 -7.80 -3.30
C THR A 60 -0.08 -7.49 -4.52
N SER A 61 -0.18 -8.44 -5.46
CA SER A 61 -1.04 -8.33 -6.66
C SER A 61 -0.73 -7.05 -7.47
N ILE A 62 -1.69 -6.16 -7.69
CA ILE A 62 -1.46 -4.86 -8.33
C ILE A 62 -0.36 -4.04 -7.62
N GLY A 63 -0.25 -4.16 -6.28
CA GLY A 63 0.82 -3.53 -5.51
C GLY A 63 2.20 -4.11 -5.84
N ALA A 64 2.29 -5.39 -6.20
CA ALA A 64 3.53 -6.00 -6.69
C ALA A 64 3.91 -5.49 -8.10
N ILE A 65 2.93 -5.32 -9.00
CA ILE A 65 3.14 -4.77 -10.35
C ILE A 65 3.71 -3.34 -10.27
N VAL A 66 3.00 -2.47 -9.54
CA VAL A 66 3.39 -1.06 -9.39
C VAL A 66 4.69 -0.94 -8.60
N GLY A 67 4.83 -1.74 -7.53
CA GLY A 67 6.03 -1.77 -6.69
C GLY A 67 7.28 -2.21 -7.45
N ALA A 68 7.19 -3.27 -8.28
CA ALA A 68 8.30 -3.75 -9.10
C ALA A 68 8.75 -2.69 -10.11
N ALA A 69 7.83 -2.02 -10.77
CA ALA A 69 8.15 -0.97 -11.72
C ALA A 69 8.82 0.23 -11.02
N TYR A 70 8.29 0.67 -9.88
CA TYR A 70 8.86 1.77 -9.10
C TYR A 70 10.21 1.40 -8.47
N ALA A 71 10.33 0.18 -7.96
CA ALA A 71 11.58 -0.34 -7.39
C ALA A 71 12.71 -0.48 -8.44
N SER A 72 12.35 -0.57 -9.72
CA SER A 72 13.28 -0.54 -10.86
C SER A 72 13.74 0.88 -11.25
N GLY A 73 13.39 1.91 -10.46
CA GLY A 73 13.77 3.29 -10.72
C GLY A 73 12.87 4.04 -11.70
N ILE A 74 11.71 3.48 -12.08
CA ILE A 74 10.77 4.15 -13.00
C ILE A 74 9.94 5.16 -12.18
N PRO A 75 10.02 6.48 -12.48
CA PRO A 75 9.26 7.49 -11.74
C PRO A 75 7.75 7.31 -11.85
N ALA A 76 7.01 7.66 -10.80
CA ALA A 76 5.55 7.50 -10.76
C ALA A 76 4.82 8.24 -11.89
N LYS A 77 5.32 9.42 -12.31
CA LYS A 77 4.81 10.15 -13.47
C LYS A 77 4.91 9.35 -14.79
N VAL A 78 5.99 8.58 -14.94
CA VAL A 78 6.17 7.71 -16.12
C VAL A 78 5.21 6.52 -16.03
N LEU A 79 5.01 5.94 -14.83
CA LEU A 79 4.02 4.89 -14.60
C LEU A 79 2.60 5.38 -14.92
N ARG A 80 2.23 6.60 -14.53
CA ARG A 80 0.95 7.22 -14.88
C ARG A 80 0.76 7.33 -16.39
N ALA A 81 1.76 7.85 -17.10
CA ALA A 81 1.70 7.99 -18.55
C ALA A 81 1.57 6.64 -19.25
N HIS A 82 2.40 5.66 -18.86
CA HIS A 82 2.38 4.31 -19.41
C HIS A 82 1.02 3.63 -19.17
N THR A 83 0.48 3.72 -17.96
CA THR A 83 -0.82 3.11 -17.60
C THR A 83 -1.96 3.71 -18.43
N ARG A 84 -1.98 5.05 -18.59
CA ARG A 84 -2.97 5.72 -19.45
C ARG A 84 -2.85 5.27 -20.90
N GLU A 85 -1.65 5.26 -21.46
CA GLU A 85 -1.41 4.82 -22.83
C GLU A 85 -1.86 3.36 -23.02
N LEU A 86 -1.46 2.47 -22.12
CA LEU A 86 -1.81 1.06 -22.16
C LEU A 86 -3.33 0.87 -22.19
N LEU A 87 -4.05 1.52 -21.25
CA LEU A 87 -5.49 1.32 -21.09
C LEU A 87 -6.32 2.06 -22.13
N THR A 88 -5.81 3.13 -22.75
CA THR A 88 -6.50 3.86 -23.82
C THR A 88 -6.23 3.31 -25.22
N GLN A 89 -4.97 3.01 -25.54
CA GLN A 89 -4.57 2.61 -26.90
C GLN A 89 -4.69 1.10 -27.15
N ARG A 90 -4.48 0.26 -26.11
CA ARG A 90 -4.58 -1.20 -26.21
C ARG A 90 -5.92 -1.73 -25.71
N PHE A 91 -6.94 -0.87 -25.73
CA PHE A 91 -8.30 -1.14 -25.27
C PHE A 91 -8.90 -2.47 -25.77
N GLY A 92 -8.69 -2.82 -27.05
CA GLY A 92 -9.20 -4.06 -27.62
C GLY A 92 -8.66 -5.31 -26.91
N LEU A 93 -7.35 -5.36 -26.70
CA LEU A 93 -6.69 -6.51 -26.07
C LEU A 93 -7.04 -6.63 -24.59
N MET A 94 -7.02 -5.51 -23.86
CA MET A 94 -7.40 -5.48 -22.45
C MET A 94 -8.88 -5.79 -22.24
N ARG A 95 -9.75 -5.37 -23.16
CA ARG A 95 -11.17 -5.73 -23.15
C ARG A 95 -11.38 -7.23 -23.34
N GLU A 96 -10.63 -7.88 -24.22
CA GLU A 96 -10.66 -9.35 -24.36
C GLU A 96 -10.21 -10.05 -23.08
N VAL A 97 -9.17 -9.53 -22.41
CA VAL A 97 -8.66 -10.12 -21.17
C VAL A 97 -9.63 -9.92 -20.01
N PHE A 98 -10.25 -8.75 -19.84
CA PHE A 98 -10.97 -8.41 -18.62
C PHE A 98 -12.49 -8.18 -18.78
N ALA A 99 -13.00 -7.83 -19.97
CA ALA A 99 -14.39 -7.42 -20.14
C ALA A 99 -15.30 -8.43 -20.86
N GLU A 100 -14.78 -9.33 -21.67
CA GLU A 100 -15.63 -10.24 -22.44
C GLU A 100 -15.62 -11.66 -21.89
N ARG A 101 -16.81 -12.07 -21.36
CA ARG A 101 -17.27 -13.45 -21.10
C ARG A 101 -16.73 -14.15 -19.82
N PRO A 102 -16.82 -13.54 -18.63
CA PRO A 102 -16.54 -14.28 -17.42
C PRO A 102 -17.42 -15.55 -17.27
N LEU A 103 -18.66 -15.52 -17.78
CA LEU A 103 -19.58 -16.67 -17.76
C LEU A 103 -19.15 -17.81 -18.71
N GLN A 104 -18.57 -17.50 -19.87
CA GLN A 104 -18.08 -18.55 -20.79
C GLN A 104 -16.80 -19.20 -20.25
N ARG A 105 -15.96 -18.43 -19.54
CA ARG A 105 -14.75 -18.95 -18.87
C ARG A 105 -15.12 -19.81 -17.67
N LEU A 106 -16.10 -19.42 -16.86
CA LEU A 106 -16.65 -20.28 -15.81
C LEU A 106 -17.25 -21.59 -16.36
N ARG A 107 -17.92 -21.55 -17.50
CA ARG A 107 -18.37 -22.76 -18.18
C ARG A 107 -17.21 -23.64 -18.64
N GLY A 108 -16.09 -23.04 -19.10
CA GLY A 108 -14.86 -23.75 -19.44
C GLY A 108 -14.21 -24.44 -18.25
N LEU A 109 -14.29 -23.86 -17.05
CA LEU A 109 -13.80 -24.47 -15.80
C LEU A 109 -14.53 -25.80 -15.49
N PHE A 110 -15.83 -25.88 -15.75
CA PHE A 110 -16.63 -27.10 -15.54
C PHE A 110 -16.53 -28.11 -16.68
N SER A 111 -16.03 -27.70 -17.85
CA SER A 111 -15.87 -28.59 -19.02
C SER A 111 -14.45 -29.15 -19.20
N GLY A 112 -13.53 -28.86 -18.27
CA GLY A 112 -12.14 -29.35 -18.33
C GLY A 112 -11.23 -28.62 -19.34
N SER A 113 -11.76 -27.68 -20.13
CA SER A 113 -11.01 -26.80 -21.02
C SER A 113 -10.84 -25.41 -20.35
N SER A 114 -9.90 -25.28 -19.42
CA SER A 114 -9.68 -24.01 -18.73
C SER A 114 -9.01 -23.01 -19.67
N SER A 115 -9.75 -22.05 -20.17
CA SER A 115 -9.22 -20.88 -20.90
C SER A 115 -8.75 -19.80 -19.91
N LEU A 116 -7.95 -20.17 -18.89
CA LEU A 116 -7.32 -19.24 -17.99
C LEU A 116 -6.14 -18.57 -18.69
N PHE A 117 -5.93 -17.28 -18.39
CA PHE A 117 -4.80 -16.55 -18.94
C PHE A 117 -3.49 -17.01 -18.30
N ASP A 118 -2.43 -16.90 -19.07
CA ASP A 118 -1.06 -16.97 -18.57
C ASP A 118 -0.67 -15.62 -17.97
N ALA A 119 -0.34 -15.60 -16.68
CA ALA A 119 -0.02 -14.36 -15.96
C ALA A 119 1.29 -13.73 -16.47
N GLU A 120 2.30 -14.53 -16.82
CA GLU A 120 3.57 -14.00 -17.35
C GLU A 120 3.37 -13.37 -18.74
N ALA A 121 2.58 -14.00 -19.61
CA ALA A 121 2.25 -13.45 -20.91
C ALA A 121 1.46 -12.12 -20.81
N VAL A 122 0.53 -12.01 -19.85
CA VAL A 122 -0.17 -10.76 -19.61
C VAL A 122 0.77 -9.69 -19.06
N LEU A 123 1.68 -10.04 -18.14
CA LEU A 123 2.68 -9.10 -17.62
C LEU A 123 3.60 -8.55 -18.72
N GLU A 124 3.98 -9.36 -19.69
CA GLU A 124 4.80 -8.90 -20.80
C GLU A 124 4.12 -7.77 -21.61
N LEU A 125 2.80 -7.78 -21.64
CA LEU A 125 2.00 -6.75 -22.34
C LEU A 125 1.80 -5.48 -21.51
N ILE A 126 1.72 -5.60 -20.16
CA ILE A 126 1.33 -4.50 -19.29
C ILE A 126 2.50 -3.83 -18.57
N MET A 127 3.60 -4.54 -18.32
CA MET A 127 4.75 -3.98 -17.63
C MET A 127 5.45 -2.92 -18.48
N PRO A 128 5.84 -1.77 -17.91
CA PRO A 128 6.63 -0.77 -18.62
C PRO A 128 8.01 -1.34 -18.96
N LYS A 129 8.57 -0.83 -20.05
CA LYS A 129 9.98 -1.11 -20.39
C LYS A 129 10.90 -0.57 -19.31
N GLY A 130 11.96 -1.30 -19.00
CA GLY A 130 12.95 -0.90 -18.00
C GLY A 130 12.74 -1.50 -16.61
N VAL A 131 11.69 -2.31 -16.41
CA VAL A 131 11.58 -3.10 -15.18
C VAL A 131 12.71 -4.13 -15.12
N ALA A 132 13.39 -4.20 -13.98
CA ALA A 132 14.51 -5.10 -13.75
C ALA A 132 14.11 -6.57 -13.95
N ALA A 133 15.00 -7.36 -14.54
CA ALA A 133 14.75 -8.78 -14.77
C ALA A 133 14.78 -9.56 -13.44
N ASP A 134 15.73 -9.23 -12.57
CA ASP A 134 15.98 -9.91 -11.31
C ASP A 134 15.92 -8.93 -10.13
N PHE A 135 15.64 -9.46 -8.94
CA PHE A 135 15.57 -8.67 -7.69
C PHE A 135 16.88 -7.95 -7.39
N ASP A 136 18.04 -8.56 -7.70
CA ASP A 136 19.36 -7.97 -7.44
C ASP A 136 19.65 -6.73 -8.31
N ALA A 137 18.91 -6.55 -9.41
CA ALA A 137 19.00 -5.40 -10.29
C ALA A 137 18.02 -4.28 -9.95
N LEU A 138 17.21 -4.44 -8.90
CA LEU A 138 16.28 -3.42 -8.43
C LEU A 138 17.04 -2.29 -7.70
N ASP A 139 16.63 -1.08 -7.95
CA ASP A 139 17.13 0.12 -7.26
C ASP A 139 16.67 0.21 -5.81
N ILE A 140 15.51 -0.37 -5.48
CA ILE A 140 14.93 -0.43 -4.14
C ILE A 140 14.66 -1.91 -3.81
N PRO A 141 15.11 -2.42 -2.65
CA PRO A 141 14.77 -3.75 -2.17
C PRO A 141 13.26 -3.98 -2.20
N LEU A 142 12.83 -5.11 -2.76
CA LEU A 142 11.42 -5.43 -2.95
C LEU A 142 11.08 -6.80 -2.34
N LYS A 143 9.91 -6.87 -1.70
CA LYS A 143 9.29 -8.12 -1.25
C LYS A 143 7.96 -8.29 -1.98
N ILE A 144 7.78 -9.41 -2.67
CA ILE A 144 6.55 -9.72 -3.40
C ILE A 144 5.87 -10.91 -2.74
N VAL A 145 4.57 -10.77 -2.48
CA VAL A 145 3.78 -11.84 -1.84
C VAL A 145 2.96 -12.58 -2.89
N ALA A 146 3.06 -13.90 -2.89
CA ALA A 146 2.11 -14.82 -3.52
C ALA A 146 1.54 -15.78 -2.46
N SER A 147 0.52 -16.55 -2.80
CA SER A 147 -0.06 -17.58 -1.93
C SER A 147 0.24 -18.96 -2.48
N ASP A 148 0.81 -19.86 -1.67
CA ASP A 148 0.93 -21.26 -2.01
C ASP A 148 -0.45 -21.92 -1.90
N PHE A 149 -0.93 -22.50 -3.01
CA PHE A 149 -2.27 -23.05 -3.07
C PHE A 149 -2.45 -24.30 -2.18
N TYR A 150 -1.43 -25.15 -2.11
CA TYR A 150 -1.53 -26.41 -1.37
C TYR A 150 -1.10 -26.26 0.08
N ASP A 151 -0.03 -25.51 0.35
CA ASP A 151 0.43 -25.27 1.72
C ASP A 151 -0.43 -24.22 2.44
N GLN A 152 -1.21 -23.42 1.70
CA GLN A 152 -2.09 -22.35 2.20
C GLN A 152 -1.36 -21.28 3.03
N GLU A 153 -0.12 -20.99 2.64
CA GLU A 153 0.75 -20.04 3.29
C GLU A 153 1.22 -18.95 2.31
N ALA A 154 1.67 -17.83 2.88
CA ALA A 154 2.27 -16.78 2.09
C ALA A 154 3.66 -17.18 1.62
N GLN A 155 3.89 -17.10 0.31
CA GLN A 155 5.21 -17.21 -0.31
C GLN A 155 5.74 -15.79 -0.57
N VAL A 156 6.84 -15.42 0.11
CA VAL A 156 7.48 -14.12 -0.07
C VAL A 156 8.71 -14.26 -0.96
N PHE A 157 8.74 -13.50 -2.05
CA PHE A 157 9.88 -13.42 -2.96
C PHE A 157 10.74 -12.19 -2.63
N THR A 158 12.03 -12.39 -2.52
CA THR A 158 13.05 -11.35 -2.32
C THR A 158 14.26 -11.55 -3.24
N SER A 159 14.23 -12.57 -4.10
CA SER A 159 15.32 -12.94 -5.02
C SER A 159 14.78 -13.66 -6.25
N GLY A 160 15.60 -13.79 -7.29
CA GLY A 160 15.26 -14.44 -8.55
C GLY A 160 14.55 -13.51 -9.52
N ALA A 161 13.80 -14.08 -10.47
CA ALA A 161 13.14 -13.34 -11.54
C ALA A 161 11.95 -12.49 -11.01
N VAL A 162 12.02 -11.16 -11.17
CA VAL A 162 10.96 -10.23 -10.76
C VAL A 162 9.65 -10.54 -11.48
N ARG A 163 9.69 -10.82 -12.78
CA ARG A 163 8.50 -11.11 -13.60
C ARG A 163 7.73 -12.31 -13.06
N THR A 164 8.42 -13.41 -12.77
CA THR A 164 7.81 -14.64 -12.25
C THR A 164 7.17 -14.40 -10.86
N ALA A 165 7.85 -13.66 -9.98
CA ALA A 165 7.31 -13.29 -8.68
C ALA A 165 6.05 -12.42 -8.78
N VAL A 166 6.06 -11.40 -9.67
CA VAL A 166 4.89 -10.55 -9.93
C VAL A 166 3.75 -11.36 -10.56
N ALA A 167 4.06 -12.26 -11.52
CA ALA A 167 3.06 -13.14 -12.14
C ALA A 167 2.37 -14.02 -11.11
N ALA A 168 3.13 -14.63 -10.21
CA ALA A 168 2.59 -15.44 -9.11
C ALA A 168 1.70 -14.59 -8.19
N SER A 169 2.17 -13.39 -7.84
CA SER A 169 1.45 -12.46 -6.96
C SER A 169 0.13 -11.98 -7.51
N MET A 170 -0.02 -11.84 -8.83
CA MET A 170 -1.25 -11.38 -9.49
C MET A 170 -2.13 -12.49 -10.04
N ALA A 171 -1.77 -13.75 -9.84
CA ALA A 171 -2.46 -14.91 -10.40
C ALA A 171 -3.81 -15.16 -9.71
N LEU A 172 -4.77 -14.23 -9.88
CA LEU A 172 -6.10 -14.31 -9.29
C LEU A 172 -6.84 -15.55 -9.83
N PRO A 173 -7.31 -16.45 -8.94
CA PRO A 173 -8.08 -17.63 -9.33
C PRO A 173 -9.27 -17.28 -10.22
N ALA A 174 -9.63 -18.19 -11.14
CA ALA A 174 -10.65 -18.01 -12.17
C ALA A 174 -10.32 -17.00 -13.29
N ILE A 175 -9.25 -16.21 -13.17
CA ILE A 175 -8.73 -15.36 -14.26
C ILE A 175 -7.43 -15.94 -14.82
N PHE A 176 -6.49 -16.24 -13.94
CA PHE A 176 -5.16 -16.72 -14.32
C PHE A 176 -4.93 -18.19 -13.93
N LYS A 177 -4.04 -18.85 -14.67
CA LYS A 177 -3.47 -20.13 -14.25
C LYS A 177 -2.56 -19.89 -13.04
N PRO A 178 -2.51 -20.82 -12.08
CA PRO A 178 -1.46 -20.80 -11.06
C PRO A 178 -0.07 -20.78 -11.70
N VAL A 179 0.84 -20.01 -11.12
CA VAL A 179 2.25 -19.95 -11.54
C VAL A 179 3.04 -21.00 -10.77
N VAL A 180 3.73 -21.89 -11.46
CA VAL A 180 4.50 -22.96 -10.81
C VAL A 180 5.96 -22.52 -10.62
N VAL A 181 6.39 -22.41 -9.35
CA VAL A 181 7.77 -22.09 -8.97
C VAL A 181 8.25 -23.12 -7.95
N ASN A 182 9.36 -23.76 -8.20
CA ASN A 182 9.95 -24.75 -7.29
C ASN A 182 8.94 -25.82 -6.82
N ASN A 183 8.15 -26.36 -7.74
CA ASN A 183 7.06 -27.34 -7.52
C ASN A 183 5.90 -26.83 -6.64
N LYS A 184 5.80 -25.56 -6.36
CA LYS A 184 4.67 -24.92 -5.67
C LYS A 184 3.74 -24.27 -6.68
N ALA A 185 2.44 -24.51 -6.53
CA ALA A 185 1.40 -23.86 -7.33
C ALA A 185 1.00 -22.54 -6.64
N LEU A 186 1.42 -21.44 -7.20
CA LEU A 186 1.23 -20.10 -6.60
C LEU A 186 0.07 -19.37 -7.25
N ILE A 187 -0.71 -18.72 -6.42
CA ILE A 187 -1.86 -17.88 -6.77
C ILE A 187 -1.73 -16.51 -6.11
N ASP A 188 -2.70 -15.60 -6.36
CA ASP A 188 -2.66 -14.22 -5.88
C ASP A 188 -2.34 -14.12 -4.39
N GLY A 189 -1.37 -13.27 -4.06
CA GLY A 189 -0.90 -13.05 -2.70
C GLY A 189 -1.93 -12.41 -1.77
N GLY A 190 -2.98 -11.79 -2.34
CA GLY A 190 -4.07 -11.21 -1.57
C GLY A 190 -4.84 -12.21 -0.71
N LEU A 191 -4.80 -13.49 -1.08
CA LEU A 191 -5.48 -14.55 -0.33
C LEU A 191 -4.79 -14.92 0.99
N THR A 192 -3.51 -14.53 1.18
CA THR A 192 -2.76 -14.77 2.42
C THR A 192 -2.28 -13.47 3.08
N ASN A 193 -1.76 -12.53 2.32
CA ASN A 193 -1.29 -11.23 2.83
C ASN A 193 -1.62 -10.08 1.87
N PRO A 194 -2.85 -9.57 1.88
CA PRO A 194 -3.32 -8.55 0.95
C PRO A 194 -2.70 -7.17 1.16
N LEU A 195 -2.19 -6.85 2.36
CA LEU A 195 -1.49 -5.60 2.67
C LEU A 195 -0.23 -5.92 3.48
N PRO A 196 0.95 -6.07 2.82
CA PRO A 196 2.10 -6.74 3.40
C PRO A 196 3.03 -5.83 4.24
N TYR A 197 2.48 -4.91 5.05
CA TYR A 197 3.25 -3.97 5.87
C TYR A 197 4.00 -4.67 7.03
N ASP A 198 3.50 -5.78 7.50
CA ASP A 198 4.12 -6.63 8.52
C ASP A 198 5.50 -7.16 8.08
N LEU A 199 5.69 -7.39 6.78
CA LEU A 199 6.96 -7.84 6.22
C LEU A 199 8.06 -6.76 6.25
N LEU A 200 7.72 -5.52 6.56
CA LEU A 200 8.64 -4.39 6.61
C LEU A 200 9.13 -4.08 8.03
N SER A 201 8.59 -4.78 9.03
CA SER A 201 8.96 -4.59 10.42
C SER A 201 10.45 -4.87 10.64
N GLY A 202 11.18 -3.89 11.20
CA GLY A 202 12.63 -3.96 11.40
C GLY A 202 13.48 -3.57 10.18
N ASP A 203 12.90 -3.40 8.98
CA ASP A 203 13.63 -2.98 7.79
C ASP A 203 13.70 -1.45 7.62
N ALA A 204 12.75 -0.74 8.22
CA ALA A 204 12.66 0.72 8.15
C ALA A 204 12.14 1.30 9.48
N ASP A 205 12.38 2.60 9.68
CA ASP A 205 12.00 3.31 10.90
C ASP A 205 10.51 3.69 10.90
N ILE A 206 9.94 3.97 9.71
CA ILE A 206 8.53 4.33 9.49
C ILE A 206 7.94 3.41 8.44
N ILE A 207 6.81 2.79 8.74
CA ILE A 207 6.08 1.93 7.82
C ILE A 207 4.84 2.66 7.31
N VAL A 208 4.79 2.88 5.99
CA VAL A 208 3.64 3.44 5.28
C VAL A 208 2.93 2.32 4.53
N ALA A 209 1.65 2.10 4.81
CA ALA A 209 0.84 1.08 4.15
C ALA A 209 -0.28 1.73 3.33
N ILE A 210 -0.28 1.50 2.02
CA ILE A 210 -1.29 2.01 1.08
C ILE A 210 -2.36 0.93 0.89
N ASP A 211 -3.52 1.16 1.48
CA ASP A 211 -4.68 0.27 1.39
C ASP A 211 -5.59 0.69 0.24
N VAL A 212 -5.69 -0.16 -0.78
CA VAL A 212 -6.57 -0.03 -1.94
C VAL A 212 -7.74 -1.02 -1.89
N SER A 213 -7.99 -1.61 -0.75
CA SER A 213 -9.15 -2.48 -0.55
C SER A 213 -10.47 -1.72 -0.72
N GLY A 214 -11.54 -2.42 -1.03
CA GLY A 214 -12.85 -1.82 -1.22
C GLY A 214 -13.97 -2.83 -1.03
N ALA A 215 -15.21 -2.36 -1.05
CA ALA A 215 -16.40 -3.18 -1.00
C ALA A 215 -17.04 -3.30 -2.40
N PRO A 216 -17.83 -4.35 -2.68
CA PRO A 216 -18.66 -4.40 -3.86
C PRO A 216 -19.59 -3.20 -3.91
N VAL A 217 -19.76 -2.61 -5.11
CA VAL A 217 -20.71 -1.54 -5.35
C VAL A 217 -22.03 -2.16 -5.81
N PRO A 218 -23.16 -1.91 -5.13
CA PRO A 218 -24.45 -2.44 -5.56
C PRO A 218 -24.83 -1.96 -6.97
N ASP A 219 -25.33 -2.87 -7.83
CA ASP A 219 -25.90 -2.50 -9.11
C ASP A 219 -27.40 -2.14 -8.89
N PRO A 220 -27.82 -0.88 -9.12
CA PRO A 220 -29.19 -0.45 -8.86
C PRO A 220 -30.24 -1.19 -9.72
N ARG A 221 -29.81 -1.90 -10.77
CA ARG A 221 -30.68 -2.70 -11.64
C ARG A 221 -30.95 -4.11 -11.13
N ARG A 222 -30.27 -4.54 -10.07
CA ARG A 222 -30.32 -5.91 -9.54
C ARG A 222 -30.34 -5.91 -8.02
N ASN A 223 -31.19 -6.76 -7.44
CA ASN A 223 -31.29 -6.92 -5.99
C ASN A 223 -30.22 -7.86 -5.39
N TYR A 224 -29.45 -8.55 -6.24
CA TYR A 224 -28.43 -9.50 -5.83
C TYR A 224 -27.27 -9.51 -6.84
N PRO A 225 -26.05 -9.87 -6.40
CA PRO A 225 -24.89 -9.96 -7.29
C PRO A 225 -25.04 -11.14 -8.25
N SER A 226 -24.41 -11.06 -9.42
CA SER A 226 -24.23 -12.22 -10.29
C SER A 226 -23.30 -13.24 -9.60
N ALA A 227 -23.34 -14.51 -10.05
CA ALA A 227 -22.48 -15.56 -9.50
C ALA A 227 -20.98 -15.22 -9.61
N VAL A 228 -20.57 -14.56 -10.70
CA VAL A 228 -19.19 -14.10 -10.91
C VAL A 228 -18.82 -12.99 -9.92
N GLU A 229 -19.69 -11.99 -9.79
CA GLU A 229 -19.48 -10.92 -8.81
C GLU A 229 -19.42 -11.46 -7.38
N ALA A 230 -20.31 -12.42 -7.04
CA ALA A 230 -20.30 -13.04 -5.72
C ALA A 230 -18.99 -13.81 -5.45
N LEU A 231 -18.48 -14.54 -6.44
CA LEU A 231 -17.22 -15.28 -6.32
C LEU A 231 -16.05 -14.34 -6.04
N PHE A 232 -15.86 -13.31 -6.87
CA PHE A 232 -14.79 -12.34 -6.67
C PHE A 232 -14.98 -11.52 -5.40
N ALA A 233 -16.21 -11.07 -5.13
CA ALA A 233 -16.49 -10.31 -3.91
C ALA A 233 -16.21 -11.11 -2.64
N SER A 234 -16.38 -12.44 -2.66
CA SER A 234 -16.04 -13.31 -1.53
C SER A 234 -14.54 -13.33 -1.27
N ALA A 235 -13.71 -13.44 -2.31
CA ALA A 235 -12.25 -13.38 -2.15
C ALA A 235 -11.83 -12.03 -1.51
N PHE A 236 -12.37 -10.91 -2.00
CA PHE A 236 -12.08 -9.58 -1.44
C PHE A 236 -12.66 -9.36 -0.04
N LEU A 237 -13.77 -10.02 0.31
CA LEU A 237 -14.27 -10.03 1.68
C LEU A 237 -13.25 -10.70 2.61
N PHE A 238 -12.65 -11.81 2.20
CA PHE A 238 -11.62 -12.49 2.97
C PHE A 238 -10.35 -11.62 3.09
N GLU A 239 -9.86 -11.04 2.01
CA GLU A 239 -8.73 -10.11 2.02
C GLU A 239 -8.94 -8.96 3.00
N ARG A 240 -10.12 -8.28 2.94
CA ARG A 240 -10.46 -7.22 3.90
C ARG A 240 -10.53 -7.72 5.34
N THR A 241 -11.00 -8.94 5.54
CA THR A 241 -11.05 -9.54 6.86
C THR A 241 -9.64 -9.79 7.38
N ILE A 242 -8.74 -10.31 6.56
CA ILE A 242 -7.32 -10.49 6.91
C ILE A 242 -6.69 -9.15 7.30
N VAL A 243 -6.84 -8.11 6.48
CA VAL A 243 -6.29 -6.77 6.79
C VAL A 243 -6.86 -6.25 8.11
N ARG A 244 -8.18 -6.31 8.30
CA ARG A 244 -8.83 -5.81 9.51
C ARG A 244 -8.35 -6.55 10.76
N GLU A 245 -8.23 -7.87 10.71
CA GLU A 245 -7.75 -8.65 11.86
C GLU A 245 -6.26 -8.37 12.13
N LYS A 246 -5.45 -8.25 11.09
CA LYS A 246 -4.03 -7.91 11.23
C LYS A 246 -3.83 -6.51 11.87
N LEU A 247 -4.63 -5.52 11.48
CA LEU A 247 -4.58 -4.16 12.05
C LEU A 247 -4.96 -4.11 13.54
N LYS A 248 -5.62 -5.11 14.10
CA LYS A 248 -5.91 -5.18 15.55
C LYS A 248 -4.68 -5.54 16.37
N SER A 249 -3.77 -6.34 15.82
CA SER A 249 -2.58 -6.84 16.51
C SER A 249 -1.34 -6.00 16.24
N HIS A 250 -1.23 -5.47 15.05
CA HIS A 250 -0.10 -4.66 14.62
C HIS A 250 -0.57 -3.61 13.61
N GLN A 251 -0.15 -2.36 13.79
CA GLN A 251 -0.51 -1.26 12.88
C GLN A 251 0.75 -0.69 12.21
N PRO A 252 0.68 -0.26 10.95
CA PRO A 252 1.72 0.54 10.33
C PRO A 252 1.72 1.95 10.96
N ASP A 253 2.83 2.68 10.88
CA ASP A 253 2.92 4.05 11.38
C ASP A 253 1.98 5.00 10.62
N ILE A 254 1.83 4.76 9.30
CA ILE A 254 0.88 5.49 8.46
C ILE A 254 0.05 4.48 7.66
N LEU A 255 -1.25 4.40 7.96
CA LEU A 255 -2.21 3.67 7.13
C LEU A 255 -2.93 4.66 6.21
N VAL A 256 -2.85 4.42 4.90
CA VAL A 256 -3.40 5.29 3.85
C VAL A 256 -4.51 4.57 3.09
N PRO A 257 -5.79 4.76 3.44
CA PRO A 257 -6.89 4.35 2.58
C PRO A 257 -6.89 5.22 1.31
N ALA A 258 -6.70 4.61 0.15
CA ALA A 258 -6.41 5.34 -1.10
C ALA A 258 -7.58 6.14 -1.70
N GLY A 259 -8.80 6.06 -1.11
CA GLY A 259 -9.97 6.82 -1.58
C GLY A 259 -10.70 6.18 -2.77
N THR A 260 -10.33 4.99 -3.19
CA THR A 260 -10.84 4.30 -4.38
C THR A 260 -11.82 3.17 -4.08
N SER A 261 -12.33 3.08 -2.85
CA SER A 261 -13.18 1.97 -2.40
C SER A 261 -14.51 1.84 -3.15
N HIS A 262 -14.97 2.89 -3.83
CA HIS A 262 -16.20 2.92 -4.62
C HIS A 262 -16.05 2.41 -6.07
N PHE A 263 -14.81 2.13 -6.51
CA PHE A 263 -14.58 1.47 -7.80
C PHE A 263 -14.65 -0.04 -7.67
N GLN A 264 -15.01 -0.69 -8.77
CA GLN A 264 -14.95 -2.14 -8.84
C GLN A 264 -13.53 -2.61 -9.19
N ILE A 265 -13.23 -3.85 -8.83
CA ILE A 265 -11.91 -4.45 -9.04
C ILE A 265 -11.49 -4.56 -10.51
N LEU A 266 -12.46 -4.68 -11.43
CA LEU A 266 -12.24 -4.78 -12.87
C LEU A 266 -12.44 -3.44 -13.61
N ASP A 267 -12.59 -2.33 -12.89
CA ASP A 267 -12.78 -0.99 -13.46
C ASP A 267 -11.48 -0.41 -14.08
N LEU A 268 -10.65 -1.24 -14.70
CA LEU A 268 -9.39 -0.83 -15.32
C LEU A 268 -9.57 0.29 -16.36
N MET A 269 -10.76 0.37 -16.98
CA MET A 269 -11.07 1.41 -17.96
C MET A 269 -11.33 2.79 -17.36
N LYS A 270 -11.53 2.86 -16.04
CA LYS A 270 -11.75 4.11 -15.29
C LYS A 270 -10.45 4.66 -14.71
N VAL A 271 -9.33 4.50 -15.42
CA VAL A 271 -8.00 4.89 -14.92
C VAL A 271 -7.96 6.35 -14.48
N ASP A 272 -8.51 7.27 -15.28
CA ASP A 272 -8.50 8.70 -14.95
C ASP A 272 -9.38 9.03 -13.76
N ASP A 273 -10.54 8.39 -13.64
CA ASP A 273 -11.45 8.56 -12.50
C ASP A 273 -10.81 8.03 -11.21
N ILE A 274 -10.14 6.87 -11.27
CA ILE A 274 -9.44 6.27 -10.13
C ILE A 274 -8.29 7.16 -9.66
N LEU A 275 -7.48 7.65 -10.60
CA LEU A 275 -6.37 8.55 -10.29
C LEU A 275 -6.86 9.88 -9.72
N ALA A 276 -7.94 10.45 -10.28
CA ALA A 276 -8.56 11.66 -9.76
C ALA A 276 -9.13 11.47 -8.34
N ALA A 277 -9.77 10.33 -8.08
CA ALA A 277 -10.29 10.01 -6.75
C ALA A 277 -9.18 9.82 -5.70
N ALA A 278 -7.98 9.40 -6.11
CA ALA A 278 -6.83 9.23 -5.24
C ALA A 278 -6.11 10.54 -4.91
N GLU A 279 -6.27 11.60 -5.72
CA GLU A 279 -5.53 12.86 -5.59
C GLU A 279 -5.68 13.54 -4.21
N PRO A 280 -6.88 13.65 -3.59
CA PRO A 280 -7.01 14.21 -2.24
C PRO A 280 -6.25 13.40 -1.18
N THR A 281 -6.11 12.09 -1.39
CA THR A 281 -5.36 11.22 -0.47
C THR A 281 -3.86 11.39 -0.67
N LYS A 282 -3.39 11.58 -1.90
CA LYS A 282 -2.00 11.93 -2.21
C LYS A 282 -1.58 13.18 -1.43
N GLU A 283 -2.36 14.26 -1.49
CA GLU A 283 -2.03 15.50 -0.77
C GLU A 283 -2.04 15.32 0.75
N ARG A 284 -2.97 14.52 1.30
CA ARG A 284 -2.94 14.17 2.73
C ARG A 284 -1.70 13.37 3.11
N LEU A 285 -1.30 12.40 2.29
CA LEU A 285 -0.08 11.61 2.50
C LEU A 285 1.16 12.50 2.50
N LYS A 286 1.28 13.44 1.55
CA LYS A 286 2.37 14.42 1.52
C LYS A 286 2.46 15.20 2.82
N ALA A 287 1.35 15.78 3.26
CA ALA A 287 1.31 16.56 4.51
C ALA A 287 1.68 15.70 5.74
N GLN A 288 1.28 14.43 5.78
CA GLN A 288 1.66 13.52 6.87
C GLN A 288 3.15 13.21 6.86
N LEU A 289 3.72 12.90 5.69
CA LEU A 289 5.15 12.63 5.53
C LEU A 289 6.00 13.85 5.89
N GLU A 290 5.64 15.03 5.40
CA GLU A 290 6.33 16.28 5.74
C GLU A 290 6.31 16.55 7.25
N ARG A 291 5.16 16.33 7.91
CA ARG A 291 5.03 16.53 9.36
C ARG A 291 5.94 15.57 10.13
N ILE A 292 5.90 14.26 9.83
CA ILE A 292 6.69 13.25 10.56
C ILE A 292 8.18 13.51 10.37
N LEU A 293 8.62 13.75 9.14
CA LEU A 293 10.01 14.02 8.82
C LEU A 293 10.51 15.36 9.41
N SER A 294 9.61 16.33 9.61
CA SER A 294 9.95 17.61 10.23
C SER A 294 10.05 17.52 11.74
N VAL A 295 9.21 16.73 12.40
CA VAL A 295 9.22 16.54 13.86
C VAL A 295 10.46 15.79 14.31
N GLU A 296 10.88 14.76 13.58
CA GLU A 296 12.07 13.99 13.94
C GLU A 296 13.40 14.69 13.61
N THR A 297 13.37 15.72 12.77
CA THR A 297 14.54 16.56 12.50
C THR A 297 14.73 17.69 13.51
N LEU A 298 13.79 17.92 14.44
CA LEU A 298 14.01 18.85 15.56
C LEU A 298 15.04 18.24 16.50
N PRO A 299 16.16 18.98 16.85
CA PRO A 299 17.07 18.50 17.86
C PRO A 299 16.27 18.21 19.13
N GLN A 300 16.45 17.03 19.69
CA GLN A 300 15.97 16.74 21.05
C GLN A 300 16.64 17.81 21.92
N ILE A 301 15.85 18.81 22.33
CA ILE A 301 16.31 19.79 23.32
C ILE A 301 16.38 19.00 24.63
N ASN A 302 17.53 18.37 24.85
CA ASN A 302 17.94 17.93 26.15
C ASN A 302 18.29 19.18 26.97
N ASP A 303 17.29 20.03 27.19
CA ASP A 303 17.36 21.00 28.25
C ASP A 303 17.25 20.21 29.56
N ALA A 304 18.41 19.83 30.05
CA ALA A 304 18.60 19.61 31.46
C ALA A 304 18.07 20.88 32.14
N LEU A 305 16.84 20.84 32.64
CA LEU A 305 16.31 21.82 33.56
C LEU A 305 17.38 21.99 34.65
N PRO A 306 17.92 23.20 34.88
CA PRO A 306 18.86 23.40 35.97
C PRO A 306 18.17 22.96 37.26
N ALA A 307 18.80 22.07 37.99
CA ALA A 307 18.28 21.56 39.26
C ALA A 307 17.90 22.74 40.15
N LEU A 308 16.60 22.88 40.40
CA LEU A 308 16.09 23.82 41.40
C LEU A 308 16.70 23.39 42.74
N THR A 309 17.71 24.10 43.21
CA THR A 309 18.20 24.00 44.60
C THR A 309 17.04 24.28 45.55
N PRO A 310 16.73 23.42 46.54
CA PRO A 310 15.68 23.69 47.48
C PRO A 310 16.14 24.83 48.38
N SER A 311 15.49 25.98 48.31
CA SER A 311 15.61 27.07 49.27
C SER A 311 15.03 26.59 50.62
N ALA A 312 15.94 26.51 51.60
CA ALA A 312 15.62 26.25 52.98
C ALA A 312 14.96 27.50 53.61
N THR A 313 13.65 27.48 53.83
CA THR A 313 13.02 28.24 54.89
C THR A 313 11.70 27.55 55.29
N ALA A 314 11.72 26.95 56.47
CA ALA A 314 10.52 26.46 57.13
C ALA A 314 9.76 27.65 57.77
N PRO A 315 8.44 27.65 57.76
CA PRO A 315 7.70 28.32 58.79
C PRO A 315 6.86 27.35 59.65
N ALA A 316 6.85 27.76 60.88
CA ALA A 316 6.26 27.27 62.09
C ALA A 316 4.89 26.58 62.03
N LYS A 317 4.78 25.63 63.01
CA LYS A 317 3.56 24.96 63.43
C LYS A 317 2.45 25.93 63.84
N SER A 318 1.25 25.76 63.38
CA SER A 318 0.06 26.31 63.98
C SER A 318 -0.96 25.22 64.24
N LYS A 319 -1.55 25.30 65.45
CA LYS A 319 -2.37 24.32 66.17
C LYS A 319 -3.71 24.08 65.48
N ARG A 320 -4.17 22.82 65.58
CA ARG A 320 -5.58 22.44 65.30
C ARG A 320 -6.50 22.96 66.40
N PRO A 321 -7.79 23.19 66.13
CA PRO A 321 -8.86 22.74 67.01
C PRO A 321 -9.74 21.68 66.35
N GLY A 322 -10.05 20.64 67.10
CA GLY A 322 -11.01 19.62 66.72
C GLY A 322 -12.45 20.05 66.98
N LEU A 323 -13.37 19.37 66.31
CA LEU A 323 -14.75 19.11 66.78
C LEU A 323 -15.34 17.98 65.93
N LEU A 324 -15.56 16.91 66.54
CA LEU A 324 -16.75 16.06 66.79
C LEU A 324 -17.97 16.28 65.87
N GLY A 325 -18.46 15.19 65.29
CA GLY A 325 -19.80 15.14 64.70
C GLY A 325 -20.12 13.80 64.00
N ARG A 326 -20.42 12.79 64.80
CA ARG A 326 -21.09 11.53 64.40
C ARG A 326 -22.45 11.80 63.79
N ARG A 327 -22.81 11.21 62.67
CA ARG A 327 -24.20 10.73 62.43
C ARG A 327 -24.21 9.52 61.48
N LYS A 328 -24.76 8.42 61.98
CA LYS A 328 -25.26 7.22 61.28
C LYS A 328 -26.60 7.54 60.62
N HIS A 329 -26.86 7.01 59.48
CA HIS A 329 -28.17 6.49 59.01
C HIS A 329 -27.90 5.63 57.76
N LYS A 330 -28.07 4.32 57.89
CA LYS A 330 -29.25 3.47 57.64
C LYS A 330 -29.49 3.23 56.14
N GLU A 331 -29.22 1.98 55.75
CA GLU A 331 -29.85 1.29 54.59
C GLU A 331 -31.38 1.35 54.71
N PRO A 332 -32.10 1.19 53.61
CA PRO A 332 -33.00 0.06 53.53
C PRO A 332 -32.87 -0.78 52.27
N ASP A 333 -33.04 -2.00 52.49
CA ASP A 333 -33.39 -3.22 51.79
C ASP A 333 -34.68 -3.12 50.94
N ASN A 334 -34.77 -4.06 49.97
CA ASN A 334 -35.93 -4.57 49.24
C ASN A 334 -36.42 -3.89 47.92
N SER A 335 -36.37 -4.55 46.90
CA SER A 335 -37.18 -5.65 46.27
C SER A 335 -36.69 -5.92 44.87
#